data_f08862dc197750bd21df198d1ee96181
#
_entry.id   f08862dc197750bd21df198d1ee96181
#
_cell.length_a   1.000
_cell.length_b   1.000
_cell.length_c   1.000
_cell.angle_alpha   90.00
_cell.angle_beta   90.00
_cell.angle_gamma   90.00
#
_symmetry.space_group_name_H-M   'P 1'
#
loop_
_entity.id
_entity.type
_entity.pdbx_description
1 polymer ?
#
loop_
_entity_poly.entity_id
_entity_poly.type
_entity_poly.pdbx_seq_one_letter_code
_entity_poly.pdbx_strand_id
1 'polypeptide(L)'
;MVAVTPPDFGPGLYGVVTMNDVVQDLFIREMNYPNPSAKGVEFWEDIYPILERMTNTQWVNQGFFMLFGKNSPSDFTNPNVFNKLSVPSDKYKEERERVFIWFRAPDSKKYTPTKVPPFYGDGFGEYEKIALVD
;
A
#
# COMPACT_ATOMS: atom_id res chain seq x y z
N MET A 1 -31.47 13.02 -13.65
CA MET A 1 -30.57 11.87 -13.35
C MET A 1 -29.63 12.34 -12.29
N VAL A 2 -29.53 11.65 -11.14
CA VAL A 2 -28.58 11.96 -10.08
C VAL A 2 -27.49 10.90 -10.16
N ALA A 3 -26.25 11.31 -10.41
CA ALA A 3 -25.08 10.42 -10.37
C ALA A 3 -24.45 10.51 -8.97
N VAL A 4 -24.29 9.38 -8.30
CA VAL A 4 -23.55 9.28 -7.06
C VAL A 4 -22.19 8.69 -7.41
N THR A 5 -21.14 9.48 -7.30
CA THR A 5 -19.75 9.02 -7.47
C THR A 5 -19.11 8.78 -6.11
N PRO A 6 -18.14 7.87 -6.00
CA PRO A 6 -17.34 7.75 -4.80
C PRO A 6 -16.70 9.10 -4.44
N PRO A 7 -16.60 9.44 -3.15
CA PRO A 7 -15.96 10.67 -2.74
C PRO A 7 -14.46 10.65 -3.08
N ASP A 8 -13.95 11.79 -3.53
CA ASP A 8 -12.51 12.01 -3.77
C ASP A 8 -12.04 13.17 -2.89
N PHE A 9 -12.14 12.99 -1.58
CA PHE A 9 -11.80 14.01 -0.58
C PHE A 9 -10.30 14.10 -0.31
N GLY A 10 -9.57 13.05 -0.61
CA GLY A 10 -8.15 12.93 -0.33
C GLY A 10 -7.37 12.30 -1.47
N PRO A 11 -7.31 12.93 -2.67
CA PRO A 11 -6.60 12.34 -3.81
C PRO A 11 -5.09 12.17 -3.55
N GLY A 12 -4.52 12.90 -2.58
CA GLY A 12 -3.14 12.74 -2.13
C GLY A 12 -2.95 11.79 -0.94
N LEU A 13 -4.03 11.16 -0.42
CA LEU A 13 -3.93 10.21 0.67
C LEU A 13 -3.59 8.81 0.15
N TYR A 14 -2.35 8.41 0.34
CA TYR A 14 -1.84 7.08 0.05
C TYR A 14 -1.63 6.30 1.36
N GLY A 15 -2.68 6.16 2.15
CA GLY A 15 -2.70 5.71 3.54
C GLY A 15 -2.24 4.28 3.84
N VAL A 16 -1.29 3.74 3.07
CA VAL A 16 -0.74 2.38 3.27
C VAL A 16 0.27 2.32 4.42
N VAL A 17 0.92 3.44 4.74
CA VAL A 17 1.87 3.56 5.84
C VAL A 17 1.29 4.50 6.90
N THR A 18 1.23 4.04 8.14
CA THR A 18 0.78 4.83 9.29
C THR A 18 1.94 5.46 10.04
N MET A 19 1.66 6.48 10.86
CA MET A 19 2.66 7.04 11.76
C MET A 19 3.22 5.97 12.71
N ASN A 20 2.42 5.00 13.12
CA ASN A 20 2.88 3.87 13.93
C ASN A 20 3.95 3.05 13.21
N ASP A 21 3.75 2.76 11.92
CA ASP A 21 4.71 2.00 11.12
C ASP A 21 6.03 2.78 10.99
N VAL A 22 5.97 4.10 10.79
CA VAL A 22 7.14 4.98 10.71
C VAL A 22 7.90 5.02 12.04
N VAL A 23 7.18 5.17 13.15
CA VAL A 23 7.79 5.20 14.49
C VAL A 23 8.43 3.85 14.83
N GLN A 24 7.75 2.76 14.53
CA GLN A 24 8.28 1.41 14.75
C GLN A 24 9.56 1.17 13.94
N ASP A 25 9.58 1.56 12.68
CA ASP A 25 10.74 1.46 11.81
C ASP A 25 11.92 2.29 12.34
N LEU A 26 11.66 3.52 12.82
CA LEU A 26 12.66 4.36 13.47
C LEU A 26 13.28 3.68 14.71
N PHE A 27 12.43 3.13 15.59
CA PHE A 27 12.89 2.43 16.78
C PHE A 27 13.77 1.22 16.45
N ILE A 28 13.40 0.46 15.42
CA ILE A 28 14.16 -0.71 14.98
C ILE A 28 15.51 -0.29 14.39
N ARG A 29 15.52 0.68 13.47
CA ARG A 29 16.73 1.07 12.73
C ARG A 29 17.71 1.92 13.53
N GLU A 30 17.19 2.90 14.29
CA GLU A 30 18.04 3.90 14.94
C GLU A 30 18.27 3.61 16.43
N MET A 31 17.36 2.90 17.07
CA MET A 31 17.41 2.67 18.51
C MET A 31 17.67 1.21 18.89
N ASN A 32 18.04 0.36 17.94
CA ASN A 32 18.29 -1.09 18.14
C ASN A 32 17.16 -1.83 18.88
N TYR A 33 15.92 -1.40 18.66
CA TYR A 33 14.78 -2.11 19.21
C TYR A 33 14.62 -3.46 18.51
N PRO A 34 14.26 -4.54 19.24
CA PRO A 34 14.07 -5.83 18.62
C PRO A 34 13.04 -5.76 17.48
N ASN A 35 13.43 -6.20 16.29
CA ASN A 35 12.49 -6.30 15.17
C ASN A 35 11.52 -7.47 15.42
N PRO A 36 10.21 -7.24 15.55
CA PRO A 36 9.23 -8.29 15.76
C PRO A 36 9.22 -9.34 14.64
N SER A 37 9.44 -8.89 13.41
CA SER A 37 9.46 -9.75 12.21
C SER A 37 10.83 -10.41 11.95
N ALA A 38 11.80 -10.32 12.89
CA ALA A 38 13.13 -10.93 12.71
C ALA A 38 13.11 -12.47 12.60
N LYS A 39 12.03 -13.10 13.06
CA LYS A 39 11.83 -14.56 12.97
C LYS A 39 11.15 -15.02 11.67
N GLY A 40 10.74 -14.11 10.84
CA GLY A 40 10.01 -14.32 9.60
C GLY A 40 8.86 -13.34 9.46
N VAL A 41 8.41 -13.15 8.24
CA VAL A 41 7.28 -12.25 7.90
C VAL A 41 6.00 -13.07 7.96
N GLU A 42 5.06 -12.61 8.80
CA GLU A 42 3.74 -13.22 8.95
C GLU A 42 2.71 -12.48 8.11
N PHE A 43 1.97 -13.21 7.28
CA PHE A 43 1.01 -12.59 6.36
C PHE A 43 -0.04 -11.73 7.08
N TRP A 44 -0.62 -12.25 8.15
CA TRP A 44 -1.73 -11.59 8.85
C TRP A 44 -1.30 -10.41 9.73
N GLU A 45 -0.08 -10.45 10.24
CA GLU A 45 0.44 -9.43 11.13
C GLU A 45 1.22 -8.34 10.37
N ASP A 46 2.02 -8.73 9.37
CA ASP A 46 2.96 -7.82 8.71
C ASP A 46 2.46 -7.32 7.34
N ILE A 47 1.72 -8.15 6.60
CA ILE A 47 1.34 -7.86 5.21
C ILE A 47 -0.12 -7.44 5.08
N TYR A 48 -1.04 -8.22 5.63
CA TYR A 48 -2.47 -8.01 5.45
C TYR A 48 -2.96 -6.63 5.92
N PRO A 49 -2.49 -6.06 7.04
CA PRO A 49 -2.91 -4.72 7.47
C PRO A 49 -2.60 -3.62 6.46
N ILE A 50 -1.50 -3.77 5.69
CA ILE A 50 -1.14 -2.83 4.62
C ILE A 50 -2.13 -2.95 3.45
N LEU A 51 -2.41 -4.18 3.02
CA LEU A 51 -3.34 -4.48 1.93
C LEU A 51 -4.77 -4.04 2.28
N GLU A 52 -5.21 -4.28 3.50
CA GLU A 52 -6.52 -3.84 3.99
C GLU A 52 -6.64 -2.32 3.99
N ARG A 53 -5.61 -1.60 4.42
CA ARG A 53 -5.56 -0.13 4.37
C ARG A 53 -5.67 0.39 2.93
N MET A 54 -5.01 -0.28 1.96
CA MET A 54 -5.12 0.08 0.55
C MET A 54 -6.58 0.02 0.08
N THR A 55 -7.27 -1.09 0.34
CA THR A 55 -8.69 -1.21 -0.01
C THR A 55 -9.55 -0.18 0.74
N ASN A 56 -9.31 0.04 2.03
CA ASN A 56 -10.10 0.96 2.84
C ASN A 56 -9.91 2.44 2.47
N THR A 57 -8.81 2.80 1.83
CA THR A 57 -8.59 4.15 1.30
C THR A 57 -9.55 4.48 0.14
N GLN A 58 -10.24 3.50 -0.43
CA GLN A 58 -11.27 3.67 -1.46
C GLN A 58 -12.36 4.71 -1.10
N TRP A 59 -12.63 4.88 0.18
CA TRP A 59 -13.70 5.76 0.65
C TRP A 59 -13.36 7.25 0.59
N VAL A 60 -12.09 7.58 0.41
CA VAL A 60 -11.60 8.96 0.35
C VAL A 60 -10.75 9.26 -0.89
N ASN A 61 -10.34 8.24 -1.63
CA ASN A 61 -9.49 8.38 -2.81
C ASN A 61 -10.05 7.53 -3.96
N GLN A 62 -10.47 8.20 -5.04
CA GLN A 62 -11.07 7.54 -6.19
C GLN A 62 -10.08 6.64 -6.95
N GLY A 63 -8.80 6.99 -7.00
CA GLY A 63 -7.78 6.14 -7.60
C GLY A 63 -7.66 4.79 -6.90
N PHE A 64 -7.67 4.80 -5.56
CA PHE A 64 -7.70 3.57 -4.76
C PHE A 64 -9.01 2.80 -4.94
N PHE A 65 -10.14 3.50 -5.05
CA PHE A 65 -11.41 2.85 -5.37
C PHE A 65 -11.36 2.08 -6.69
N MET A 66 -10.79 2.69 -7.74
CA MET A 66 -10.71 2.07 -9.06
C MET A 66 -9.79 0.84 -9.09
N LEU A 67 -8.68 0.90 -8.35
CA LEU A 67 -7.64 -0.14 -8.37
C LEU A 67 -7.89 -1.25 -7.34
N PHE A 68 -8.24 -0.87 -6.11
CA PHE A 68 -8.28 -1.75 -4.94
C PHE A 68 -9.65 -1.76 -4.25
N GLY A 69 -10.63 -1.05 -4.80
CA GLY A 69 -11.95 -0.91 -4.20
C GLY A 69 -12.76 -2.19 -4.22
N LYS A 70 -13.89 -2.14 -3.54
CA LYS A 70 -14.83 -3.26 -3.40
C LYS A 70 -15.23 -3.82 -4.77
N ASN A 71 -15.14 -5.14 -4.89
CA ASN A 71 -15.42 -5.90 -6.11
C ASN A 71 -14.38 -5.73 -7.25
N SER A 72 -13.29 -5.01 -7.04
CA SER A 72 -12.17 -5.03 -7.98
C SER A 72 -11.39 -6.36 -7.90
N PRO A 73 -10.61 -6.72 -8.92
CA PRO A 73 -9.72 -7.89 -8.86
C PRO A 73 -8.67 -7.82 -7.74
N SER A 74 -8.42 -6.63 -7.21
CA SER A 74 -7.48 -6.35 -6.13
C SER A 74 -8.18 -5.83 -4.87
N ASP A 75 -9.42 -6.23 -4.65
CA ASP A 75 -10.13 -6.03 -3.39
C ASP A 75 -9.53 -6.94 -2.30
N PHE A 76 -8.61 -6.40 -1.52
CA PHE A 76 -7.90 -7.16 -0.49
C PHE A 76 -8.75 -7.49 0.74
N THR A 77 -9.97 -6.97 0.83
CA THR A 77 -10.94 -7.38 1.86
C THR A 77 -11.81 -8.57 1.42
N ASN A 78 -11.70 -8.97 0.16
CA ASN A 78 -12.43 -10.12 -0.36
C ASN A 78 -11.73 -11.44 0.03
N PRO A 79 -12.43 -12.38 0.72
CA PRO A 79 -11.87 -13.68 1.10
C PRO A 79 -11.25 -14.48 -0.04
N ASN A 80 -11.81 -14.39 -1.24
CA ASN A 80 -11.25 -15.08 -2.41
C ASN A 80 -9.90 -14.52 -2.87
N VAL A 81 -9.58 -13.28 -2.50
CA VAL A 81 -8.31 -12.61 -2.81
C VAL A 81 -7.30 -12.88 -1.71
N PHE A 82 -7.60 -12.48 -0.46
CA PHE A 82 -6.60 -12.60 0.61
C PHE A 82 -6.27 -14.05 0.98
N ASN A 83 -7.20 -14.99 0.85
CA ASN A 83 -6.91 -16.40 1.10
C ASN A 83 -5.87 -16.97 0.14
N LYS A 84 -5.83 -16.50 -1.12
CA LYS A 84 -4.80 -16.92 -2.06
C LYS A 84 -3.43 -16.32 -1.72
N LEU A 85 -3.42 -15.09 -1.23
CA LEU A 85 -2.19 -14.39 -0.86
C LEU A 85 -1.58 -14.95 0.44
N SER A 86 -2.42 -15.38 1.39
CA SER A 86 -1.98 -15.90 2.69
C SER A 86 -1.34 -17.28 2.64
N VAL A 87 -1.60 -18.06 1.57
CA VAL A 87 -1.07 -19.42 1.47
C VAL A 87 0.33 -19.41 0.85
N PRO A 88 1.38 -19.90 1.55
CA PRO A 88 2.76 -19.91 1.07
C PRO A 88 3.02 -21.06 0.08
N SER A 89 2.10 -21.28 -0.86
CA SER A 89 2.19 -22.33 -1.87
C SER A 89 2.64 -21.75 -3.22
N ASP A 90 3.38 -22.53 -3.99
CA ASP A 90 3.78 -22.16 -5.36
C ASP A 90 2.56 -21.99 -6.28
N LYS A 91 1.45 -22.66 -5.98
CA LYS A 91 0.19 -22.51 -6.70
C LYS A 91 -0.28 -21.05 -6.82
N TYR A 92 -0.03 -20.23 -5.80
CA TYR A 92 -0.46 -18.83 -5.75
C TYR A 92 0.71 -17.84 -5.80
N LYS A 93 1.87 -18.29 -6.30
CA LYS A 93 3.06 -17.46 -6.41
C LYS A 93 2.84 -16.28 -7.35
N GLU A 94 2.23 -16.52 -8.51
CA GLU A 94 1.95 -15.48 -9.50
C GLU A 94 1.02 -14.38 -8.95
N GLU A 95 0.01 -14.75 -8.15
CA GLU A 95 -0.88 -13.79 -7.51
C GLU A 95 -0.11 -12.91 -6.52
N ARG A 96 0.78 -13.50 -5.72
CA ARG A 96 1.62 -12.74 -4.79
C ARG A 96 2.59 -11.81 -5.53
N GLU A 97 3.24 -12.29 -6.59
CA GLU A 97 4.14 -11.48 -7.42
C GLU A 97 3.40 -10.31 -8.08
N ARG A 98 2.18 -10.54 -8.58
CA ARG A 98 1.33 -9.49 -9.15
C ARG A 98 0.99 -8.40 -8.14
N VAL A 99 0.74 -8.75 -6.88
CA VAL A 99 0.52 -7.77 -5.81
C VAL A 99 1.82 -7.06 -5.46
N PHE A 100 2.92 -7.80 -5.36
CA PHE A 100 4.23 -7.25 -4.99
C PHE A 100 4.70 -6.16 -5.96
N ILE A 101 4.44 -6.30 -7.24
CA ILE A 101 4.84 -5.28 -8.22
C ILE A 101 4.13 -3.93 -8.07
N TRP A 102 3.02 -3.86 -7.31
CA TRP A 102 2.40 -2.58 -6.97
C TRP A 102 3.24 -1.74 -6.00
N PHE A 103 4.12 -2.38 -5.22
CA PHE A 103 4.89 -1.69 -4.22
C PHE A 103 6.19 -1.13 -4.79
N ARG A 104 6.52 0.07 -4.33
CA ARG A 104 7.80 0.71 -4.61
C ARG A 104 8.89 0.06 -3.77
N ALA A 105 10.06 -0.19 -4.37
CA ALA A 105 11.22 -0.63 -3.61
C ALA A 105 11.66 0.47 -2.61
N PRO A 106 11.89 0.14 -1.33
CA PRO A 106 12.21 1.13 -0.30
C PRO A 106 13.51 1.90 -0.59
N ASP A 107 14.48 1.26 -1.27
CA ASP A 107 15.76 1.89 -1.63
C ASP A 107 15.68 2.78 -2.88
N SER A 108 14.52 2.83 -3.53
CA SER A 108 14.33 3.64 -4.72
C SER A 108 14.20 5.10 -4.34
N LYS A 109 15.18 5.92 -4.69
CA LYS A 109 15.12 7.38 -4.60
C LYS A 109 14.31 8.03 -5.72
N LYS A 110 13.84 7.23 -6.67
CA LYS A 110 13.09 7.71 -7.83
C LYS A 110 11.61 7.74 -7.53
N TYR A 111 10.98 8.90 -7.78
CA TYR A 111 9.53 9.00 -7.82
C TYR A 111 8.94 8.02 -8.84
N THR A 112 7.94 7.28 -8.42
CA THR A 112 7.30 6.26 -9.26
C THR A 112 5.79 6.35 -9.04
N PRO A 113 5.08 7.20 -9.82
CA PRO A 113 3.67 7.52 -9.59
C PRO A 113 2.74 6.31 -9.69
N THR A 114 3.18 5.27 -10.41
CA THR A 114 2.42 4.02 -10.59
C THR A 114 2.65 3.00 -9.47
N LYS A 115 3.48 3.33 -8.48
CA LYS A 115 3.80 2.45 -7.36
C LYS A 115 3.24 3.01 -6.05
N VAL A 116 3.03 2.14 -5.07
CA VAL A 116 2.49 2.50 -3.76
C VAL A 116 3.54 2.22 -2.67
N PRO A 117 3.85 3.19 -1.82
CA PRO A 117 3.58 4.62 -1.96
C PRO A 117 4.41 5.22 -3.11
N PRO A 118 3.94 6.27 -3.79
CA PRO A 118 4.69 6.88 -4.89
C PRO A 118 5.99 7.56 -4.40
N PHE A 119 6.03 7.96 -3.13
CA PHE A 119 7.20 8.51 -2.44
C PHE A 119 7.15 8.16 -0.94
N TYR A 120 8.29 8.20 -0.28
CA TYR A 120 8.44 8.01 1.17
C TYR A 120 8.88 9.35 1.77
N GLY A 121 8.02 10.27 2.06
CA GLY A 121 8.32 11.53 2.73
C GLY A 121 9.51 12.36 2.20
N ASP A 122 10.61 11.71 1.90
CA ASP A 122 11.84 12.24 1.31
C ASP A 122 11.66 12.80 -0.10
N GLY A 123 10.72 12.27 -0.87
CA GLY A 123 10.41 12.70 -2.24
C GLY A 123 9.33 13.77 -2.33
N PHE A 124 8.80 14.27 -1.21
CA PHE A 124 7.67 15.21 -1.24
C PHE A 124 8.01 16.52 -1.98
N GLY A 125 9.21 17.06 -1.76
CA GLY A 125 9.66 18.28 -2.45
C GLY A 125 9.95 18.09 -3.96
N GLU A 126 10.20 16.87 -4.40
CA GLU A 126 10.34 16.54 -5.83
C GLU A 126 8.97 16.32 -6.49
N TYR A 127 8.00 15.83 -5.75
CA TYR A 127 6.62 15.66 -6.23
C TYR A 127 5.97 17.00 -6.58
N GLU A 128 6.15 18.04 -5.76
CA GLU A 128 5.64 19.38 -6.07
C GLU A 128 6.24 19.94 -7.37
N LYS A 129 7.52 19.69 -7.63
CA LYS A 129 8.18 20.14 -8.86
C LYS A 129 7.65 19.44 -10.11
N ILE A 130 7.28 18.16 -9.99
CA ILE A 130 6.78 17.35 -11.11
C ILE A 130 5.29 17.63 -11.35
N ALA A 131 4.50 17.80 -10.30
CA ALA A 131 3.07 18.08 -10.39
C ALA A 131 2.74 19.49 -10.91
N LEU A 132 3.72 20.40 -10.91
CA LEU A 132 3.59 21.76 -11.45
C LEU A 132 4.01 21.89 -12.92
N VAL A 133 4.45 20.80 -13.55
CA VAL A 133 4.96 20.80 -14.93
C VAL A 133 3.99 20.12 -15.91
N ASP A 134 2.97 19.44 -15.42
CA ASP A 134 1.86 18.89 -16.21
C ASP A 134 0.60 19.80 -16.10
#